data_9d0423eccb0378be60a701d203b071ce
#
_entry.id   9d0423eccb0378be60a701d203b071ce
#
_cell.length_a   1.000
_cell.length_b   1.000
_cell.length_c   1.000
_cell.angle_alpha   90.00
_cell.angle_beta   90.00
_cell.angle_gamma   90.00
#
_symmetry.space_group_name_H-M   'P 1'
#
loop_
_entity.id
_entity.type
_entity.pdbx_description
1 polymer ?
#
loop_
_entity_poly.entity_id
_entity_poly.type
_entity_poly.pdbx_seq_one_letter_code
_entity_poly.pdbx_strand_id
1 'polypeptide(L)'
;MSKIIGELSTGLLSVVTVVKNILIGIIVMVYFLNIKDTLSAQSKKIVYSLLKVKDANRLVSEVRFAHSVFGGFITGKLLDSLIIGIMCFFALQFLKMPYVLLVSVIIGVTNVIPFFGPFIGAVPSAFLILLVSPMKCLYFLIFILVLQQFDGNILGPKILGDSTGLPSFWYCFPSCCSAACSDLWE
;
A
#
# COMPACT_ATOMS: atom_id res chain seq x y z
N MET A 1 -37.89 -13.81 12.54
CA MET A 1 -36.85 -14.05 13.57
C MET A 1 -35.79 -15.06 13.09
N SER A 2 -36.18 -16.17 12.49
CA SER A 2 -35.22 -17.20 11.97
C SER A 2 -34.26 -16.71 10.91
N LYS A 3 -34.64 -15.83 9.99
CA LYS A 3 -33.77 -15.23 8.96
C LYS A 3 -32.65 -14.37 9.56
N ILE A 4 -32.97 -13.52 10.52
CA ILE A 4 -32.00 -12.63 11.19
C ILE A 4 -30.95 -13.45 11.97
N ILE A 5 -31.37 -14.53 12.63
CA ILE A 5 -30.46 -15.43 13.35
C ILE A 5 -29.56 -16.17 12.33
N GLY A 6 -30.08 -16.57 11.19
CA GLY A 6 -29.28 -17.18 10.09
C GLY A 6 -28.25 -16.25 9.51
N GLU A 7 -28.59 -14.99 9.24
CA GLU A 7 -27.65 -13.99 8.72
C GLU A 7 -26.57 -13.59 9.75
N LEU A 8 -26.92 -13.50 11.03
CA LEU A 8 -25.96 -13.28 12.12
C LEU A 8 -25.00 -14.46 12.29
N SER A 9 -25.50 -15.70 12.20
CA SER A 9 -24.65 -16.88 12.33
C SER A 9 -23.68 -17.01 11.14
N THR A 10 -24.12 -16.74 9.91
CA THR A 10 -23.23 -16.72 8.73
C THR A 10 -22.20 -15.59 8.79
N GLY A 11 -22.58 -14.42 9.27
CA GLY A 11 -21.65 -13.31 9.50
C GLY A 11 -20.57 -13.65 10.54
N LEU A 12 -20.94 -14.25 11.67
CA LEU A 12 -20.00 -14.69 12.70
C LEU A 12 -19.05 -15.79 12.18
N LEU A 13 -19.56 -16.76 11.44
CA LEU A 13 -18.73 -17.82 10.82
C LEU A 13 -17.76 -17.25 9.79
N SER A 14 -18.15 -16.22 9.04
CA SER A 14 -17.25 -15.51 8.13
C SER A 14 -16.10 -14.82 8.86
N VAL A 15 -16.37 -14.13 9.95
CA VAL A 15 -15.36 -13.46 10.78
C VAL A 15 -14.39 -14.50 11.37
N VAL A 16 -14.89 -15.58 11.93
CA VAL A 16 -14.05 -16.67 12.47
C VAL A 16 -13.17 -17.28 11.36
N THR A 17 -13.72 -17.46 10.18
CA THR A 17 -12.96 -17.98 9.02
C THR A 17 -11.85 -17.02 8.60
N VAL A 18 -12.11 -15.71 8.56
CA VAL A 18 -11.11 -14.68 8.26
C VAL A 18 -9.99 -14.69 9.30
N VAL A 19 -10.34 -14.68 10.59
CA VAL A 19 -9.36 -14.72 11.69
C VAL A 19 -8.51 -15.99 11.62
N LYS A 20 -9.12 -17.13 11.40
CA LYS A 20 -8.42 -18.40 11.21
C LYS A 20 -7.44 -18.33 10.03
N ASN A 21 -7.86 -17.81 8.89
CA ASN A 21 -7.01 -17.71 7.70
C ASN A 21 -5.84 -16.73 7.92
N ILE A 22 -6.06 -15.63 8.65
CA ILE A 22 -4.99 -14.70 9.04
C ILE A 22 -3.99 -15.39 9.95
N LEU A 23 -4.43 -16.14 10.96
CA LEU A 23 -3.53 -16.89 11.86
C LEU A 23 -2.71 -17.93 11.11
N ILE A 24 -3.33 -18.72 10.23
CA ILE A 24 -2.64 -19.67 9.38
C ILE A 24 -1.62 -18.94 8.49
N GLY A 25 -2.00 -17.83 7.88
CA GLY A 25 -1.11 -17.00 7.06
C GLY A 25 0.11 -16.50 7.83
N ILE A 26 -0.07 -16.04 9.07
CA ILE A 26 1.03 -15.61 9.95
C ILE A 26 1.97 -16.79 10.26
N ILE A 27 1.43 -17.95 10.61
CA ILE A 27 2.24 -19.14 10.90
C ILE A 27 3.06 -19.55 9.68
N VAL A 28 2.44 -19.60 8.51
CA VAL A 28 3.10 -19.91 7.24
C VAL A 28 4.18 -18.89 6.90
N MET A 29 3.88 -17.59 7.09
CA MET A 29 4.86 -16.52 6.89
C MET A 29 6.09 -16.68 7.78
N VAL A 30 5.90 -16.92 9.08
CA VAL A 30 7.01 -17.14 10.03
C VAL A 30 7.82 -18.36 9.63
N TYR A 31 7.17 -19.43 9.21
CA TYR A 31 7.85 -20.64 8.72
C TYR A 31 8.72 -20.34 7.48
N PHE A 32 8.17 -19.66 6.47
CA PHE A 32 8.93 -19.27 5.28
C PHE A 32 10.08 -18.31 5.59
N LEU A 33 9.91 -17.37 6.53
CA LEU A 33 10.98 -16.48 6.96
C LEU A 33 12.14 -17.26 7.61
N ASN A 34 11.86 -18.29 8.40
CA ASN A 34 12.89 -19.10 9.01
C ASN A 34 13.69 -19.95 8.02
N ILE A 35 13.06 -20.44 6.94
CA ILE A 35 13.71 -21.31 5.96
C ILE A 35 14.12 -20.59 4.66
N LYS A 36 13.99 -19.25 4.61
CA LYS A 36 14.26 -18.43 3.40
C LYS A 36 15.64 -18.68 2.78
N ASP A 37 16.67 -18.82 3.63
CA ASP A 37 18.05 -19.02 3.18
C ASP A 37 18.25 -20.42 2.59
N THR A 38 17.64 -21.44 3.19
CA THR A 38 17.63 -22.81 2.67
C THR A 38 16.90 -22.89 1.32
N LEU A 39 15.71 -22.27 1.24
CA LEU A 39 14.94 -22.19 -0.01
C LEU A 39 15.72 -21.45 -1.12
N SER A 40 16.35 -20.34 -0.79
CA SER A 40 17.18 -19.59 -1.73
C SER A 40 18.37 -20.44 -2.23
N ALA A 41 19.04 -21.18 -1.34
CA ALA A 41 20.14 -22.06 -1.71
C ALA A 41 19.68 -23.22 -2.60
N GLN A 42 18.55 -23.84 -2.28
CA GLN A 42 17.96 -24.94 -3.08
C GLN A 42 17.52 -24.44 -4.45
N SER A 43 16.84 -23.28 -4.53
CA SER A 43 16.44 -22.68 -5.81
C SER A 43 17.63 -22.38 -6.70
N LYS A 44 18.73 -21.85 -6.14
CA LYS A 44 19.98 -21.63 -6.89
C LYS A 44 20.54 -22.94 -7.42
N LYS A 45 20.60 -24.01 -6.60
CA LYS A 45 21.08 -25.34 -7.05
C LYS A 45 20.27 -25.86 -8.24
N ILE A 46 18.95 -25.71 -8.22
CA ILE A 46 18.09 -26.11 -9.33
C ILE A 46 18.41 -25.30 -10.58
N VAL A 47 18.55 -23.98 -10.47
CA VAL A 47 18.89 -23.10 -11.60
C VAL A 47 20.23 -23.48 -12.23
N TYR A 48 21.28 -23.73 -11.42
CA TYR A 48 22.60 -24.15 -11.91
C TYR A 48 22.62 -25.57 -12.47
N SER A 49 21.66 -26.41 -12.09
CA SER A 49 21.51 -27.76 -12.66
C SER A 49 20.83 -27.77 -14.03
N LEU A 50 19.90 -26.84 -14.26
CA LEU A 50 19.08 -26.78 -15.48
C LEU A 50 19.69 -25.88 -16.57
N LEU A 51 20.43 -24.84 -16.18
CA LEU A 51 20.94 -23.82 -17.10
C LEU A 51 22.46 -23.85 -17.18
N LYS A 52 23.01 -23.38 -18.33
CA LYS A 52 24.45 -23.12 -18.45
C LYS A 52 24.88 -22.07 -17.42
N VAL A 53 26.08 -22.21 -16.88
CA VAL A 53 26.61 -21.34 -15.80
C VAL A 53 26.46 -19.85 -16.12
N LYS A 54 26.65 -19.45 -17.37
CA LYS A 54 26.52 -18.05 -17.81
C LYS A 54 25.08 -17.56 -17.67
N ASP A 55 24.10 -18.34 -18.11
CA ASP A 55 22.69 -17.99 -18.08
C ASP A 55 22.13 -18.06 -16.64
N ALA A 56 22.58 -19.05 -15.87
CA ALA A 56 22.26 -19.18 -14.45
C ALA A 56 22.74 -17.97 -13.64
N ASN A 57 23.97 -17.51 -13.87
CA ASN A 57 24.51 -16.32 -13.21
C ASN A 57 23.70 -15.05 -13.55
N ARG A 58 23.33 -14.90 -14.83
CA ARG A 58 22.49 -13.79 -15.27
C ARG A 58 21.13 -13.82 -14.57
N LEU A 59 20.44 -14.96 -14.58
CA LEU A 59 19.14 -15.12 -13.93
C LEU A 59 19.21 -14.82 -12.44
N VAL A 60 20.20 -15.34 -11.73
CA VAL A 60 20.41 -15.09 -10.30
C VAL A 60 20.68 -13.60 -10.03
N SER A 61 21.42 -12.93 -10.91
CA SER A 61 21.66 -11.48 -10.80
C SER A 61 20.37 -10.67 -11.00
N GLU A 62 19.58 -10.99 -12.02
CA GLU A 62 18.28 -10.33 -12.27
C GLU A 62 17.29 -10.53 -11.12
N VAL A 63 17.20 -11.75 -10.58
CA VAL A 63 16.34 -12.02 -9.41
C VAL A 63 16.81 -11.26 -8.18
N ARG A 64 18.13 -11.13 -7.96
CA ARG A 64 18.66 -10.35 -6.85
C ARG A 64 18.38 -8.86 -7.02
N PHE A 65 18.51 -8.34 -8.24
CA PHE A 65 18.16 -6.97 -8.57
C PHE A 65 16.67 -6.71 -8.33
N ALA A 66 15.78 -7.57 -8.85
CA ALA A 66 14.35 -7.48 -8.61
C ALA A 66 14.01 -7.51 -7.12
N HIS A 67 14.62 -8.40 -6.34
CA HIS A 67 14.43 -8.47 -4.88
C HIS A 67 14.84 -7.17 -4.18
N SER A 68 15.97 -6.58 -4.58
CA SER A 68 16.44 -5.30 -4.03
C SER A 68 15.46 -4.16 -4.32
N VAL A 69 15.00 -4.06 -5.58
CA VAL A 69 14.03 -3.04 -6.02
C VAL A 69 12.69 -3.20 -5.28
N PHE A 70 12.15 -4.42 -5.21
CA PHE A 70 10.91 -4.70 -4.49
C PHE A 70 11.03 -4.40 -2.98
N GLY A 71 12.13 -4.81 -2.36
CA GLY A 71 12.39 -4.52 -0.95
C GLY A 71 12.45 -3.01 -0.68
N GLY A 72 13.18 -2.27 -1.52
CA GLY A 72 13.25 -0.83 -1.47
C GLY A 72 11.89 -0.17 -1.66
N PHE A 73 11.11 -0.64 -2.64
CA PHE A 73 9.77 -0.13 -2.90
C PHE A 73 8.82 -0.30 -1.70
N ILE A 74 8.76 -1.51 -1.12
CA ILE A 74 7.88 -1.78 0.03
C ILE A 74 8.31 -0.95 1.24
N THR A 75 9.62 -0.90 1.53
CA THR A 75 10.14 -0.11 2.65
C THR A 75 9.88 1.38 2.44
N GLY A 76 10.11 1.88 1.22
CA GLY A 76 9.82 3.26 0.86
C GLY A 76 8.33 3.58 1.00
N LYS A 77 7.44 2.68 0.57
CA LYS A 77 5.99 2.90 0.68
C LYS A 77 5.47 2.83 2.12
N LEU A 78 6.05 1.99 2.97
CA LEU A 78 5.75 1.99 4.40
C LEU A 78 6.17 3.30 5.08
N LEU A 79 7.37 3.80 4.75
CA LEU A 79 7.85 5.08 5.26
C LEU A 79 6.97 6.25 4.78
N ASP A 80 6.63 6.27 3.50
CA ASP A 80 5.73 7.23 2.89
C ASP A 80 4.37 7.26 3.58
N SER A 81 3.73 6.10 3.75
CA SER A 81 2.43 5.97 4.43
C SER A 81 2.47 6.44 5.89
N LEU A 82 3.58 6.21 6.58
CA LEU A 82 3.77 6.70 7.94
C LEU A 82 3.85 8.23 7.97
N ILE A 83 4.62 8.83 7.06
CA ILE A 83 4.75 10.29 6.95
C ILE A 83 3.39 10.91 6.61
N ILE A 84 2.67 10.37 5.63
CA ILE A 84 1.34 10.82 5.24
C ILE A 84 0.35 10.73 6.41
N GLY A 85 0.36 9.62 7.16
CA GLY A 85 -0.48 9.45 8.35
C GLY A 85 -0.20 10.51 9.43
N ILE A 86 1.07 10.79 9.70
CA ILE A 86 1.50 11.81 10.66
C ILE A 86 1.10 13.22 10.17
N MET A 87 1.36 13.54 8.90
CA MET A 87 0.98 14.82 8.31
C MET A 87 -0.54 15.02 8.35
N CYS A 88 -1.30 13.98 8.00
CA CYS A 88 -2.75 13.98 8.07
C CYS A 88 -3.24 14.24 9.50
N PHE A 89 -2.64 13.59 10.50
CA PHE A 89 -2.97 13.81 11.92
C PHE A 89 -2.80 15.28 12.32
N PHE A 90 -1.65 15.88 12.08
CA PHE A 90 -1.40 17.27 12.44
C PHE A 90 -2.31 18.25 11.68
N ALA A 91 -2.53 18.03 10.39
CA ALA A 91 -3.37 18.89 9.57
C ALA A 91 -4.85 18.82 10.03
N LEU A 92 -5.38 17.63 10.27
CA LEU A 92 -6.75 17.45 10.75
C LEU A 92 -6.94 18.01 12.17
N GLN A 93 -5.91 17.90 13.02
CA GLN A 93 -5.89 18.52 14.35
C GLN A 93 -5.97 20.05 14.25
N PHE A 94 -5.19 20.65 13.36
CA PHE A 94 -5.19 22.08 13.11
C PHE A 94 -6.54 22.58 12.57
N LEU A 95 -7.15 21.81 11.67
CA LEU A 95 -8.48 22.09 11.11
C LEU A 95 -9.65 21.80 12.09
N LYS A 96 -9.36 21.33 13.31
CA LYS A 96 -10.35 20.96 14.32
C LYS A 96 -11.44 20.01 13.77
N MET A 97 -11.00 19.00 13.01
CA MET A 97 -11.89 18.01 12.43
C MET A 97 -12.38 17.00 13.49
N PRO A 98 -13.53 16.35 13.29
CA PRO A 98 -13.93 15.22 14.11
C PRO A 98 -13.08 13.99 13.78
N TYR A 99 -12.94 13.09 14.76
CA TYR A 99 -12.28 11.79 14.61
C TYR A 99 -10.85 11.83 14.04
N VAL A 100 -10.08 12.86 14.39
CA VAL A 100 -8.71 13.11 13.85
C VAL A 100 -7.85 11.85 13.87
N LEU A 101 -7.72 11.19 15.03
CA LEU A 101 -6.87 10.00 15.16
C LEU A 101 -7.35 8.85 14.26
N LEU A 102 -8.66 8.57 14.26
CA LEU A 102 -9.23 7.48 13.48
C LEU A 102 -9.02 7.72 11.99
N VAL A 103 -9.32 8.92 11.51
CA VAL A 103 -9.19 9.29 10.10
C VAL A 103 -7.73 9.26 9.64
N SER A 104 -6.80 9.80 10.44
CA SER A 104 -5.38 9.80 10.09
C SER A 104 -4.78 8.40 10.05
N VAL A 105 -5.19 7.51 10.96
CA VAL A 105 -4.77 6.10 10.95
C VAL A 105 -5.34 5.38 9.72
N ILE A 106 -6.62 5.56 9.40
CA ILE A 106 -7.23 4.96 8.20
C ILE A 106 -6.46 5.40 6.96
N ILE A 107 -6.23 6.70 6.78
CA ILE A 107 -5.51 7.23 5.62
C ILE A 107 -4.07 6.73 5.57
N GLY A 108 -3.34 6.77 6.70
CA GLY A 108 -1.97 6.27 6.76
C GLY A 108 -1.87 4.79 6.42
N VAL A 109 -2.71 3.94 7.00
CA VAL A 109 -2.69 2.49 6.74
C VAL A 109 -3.09 2.17 5.30
N THR A 110 -4.14 2.80 4.79
CA THR A 110 -4.59 2.54 3.41
C THR A 110 -3.60 3.05 2.38
N ASN A 111 -2.84 4.11 2.66
CA ASN A 111 -1.82 4.67 1.77
C ASN A 111 -0.67 3.69 1.46
N VAL A 112 -0.50 2.61 2.24
CA VAL A 112 0.43 1.52 1.92
C VAL A 112 0.09 0.86 0.58
N ILE A 113 -1.19 0.84 0.20
CA ILE A 113 -1.64 0.28 -1.09
C ILE A 113 -1.44 1.35 -2.17
N PRO A 114 -0.50 1.14 -3.12
CA PRO A 114 -0.23 2.11 -4.17
C PRO A 114 -1.49 2.40 -5.01
N PHE A 115 -1.68 3.65 -5.41
CA PHE A 115 -2.77 4.18 -6.22
C PHE A 115 -4.16 4.10 -5.57
N PHE A 116 -4.56 2.98 -5.01
CA PHE A 116 -5.91 2.77 -4.45
C PHE A 116 -6.01 3.19 -2.98
N GLY A 117 -4.89 3.18 -2.25
CA GLY A 117 -4.87 3.47 -0.82
C GLY A 117 -5.57 4.77 -0.43
N PRO A 118 -5.24 5.90 -1.07
CA PRO A 118 -5.87 7.17 -0.78
C PRO A 118 -7.39 7.18 -0.96
N PHE A 119 -7.90 6.51 -1.99
CA PHE A 119 -9.35 6.43 -2.25
C PHE A 119 -10.04 5.52 -1.23
N ILE A 120 -9.43 4.36 -0.94
CA ILE A 120 -9.96 3.41 0.04
C ILE A 120 -10.02 4.05 1.43
N GLY A 121 -9.06 4.90 1.79
CA GLY A 121 -9.05 5.64 3.06
C GLY A 121 -9.96 6.85 3.07
N ALA A 122 -10.02 7.60 1.98
CA ALA A 122 -10.81 8.83 1.89
C ALA A 122 -12.33 8.57 1.97
N VAL A 123 -12.83 7.51 1.32
CA VAL A 123 -14.28 7.22 1.27
C VAL A 123 -14.87 6.97 2.67
N PRO A 124 -14.38 6.01 3.49
CA PRO A 124 -14.92 5.79 4.82
C PRO A 124 -14.66 6.98 5.75
N SER A 125 -13.53 7.67 5.61
CA SER A 125 -13.22 8.85 6.39
C SER A 125 -14.16 10.02 6.09
N ALA A 126 -14.43 10.27 4.81
CA ALA A 126 -15.39 11.29 4.38
C ALA A 126 -16.80 10.97 4.90
N PHE A 127 -17.21 9.71 4.84
CA PHE A 127 -18.50 9.27 5.37
C PHE A 127 -18.61 9.52 6.88
N LEU A 128 -17.60 9.19 7.67
CA LEU A 128 -17.58 9.47 9.11
C LEU A 128 -17.68 10.96 9.43
N ILE A 129 -16.97 11.81 8.67
CA ILE A 129 -17.00 13.26 8.88
C ILE A 129 -18.34 13.84 8.42
N LEU A 130 -18.92 13.32 7.34
CA LEU A 130 -20.21 13.76 6.80
C LEU A 130 -21.34 13.57 7.82
N LEU A 131 -21.31 12.48 8.60
CA LEU A 131 -22.30 12.24 9.66
C LEU A 131 -22.28 13.30 10.76
N VAL A 132 -21.17 14.02 10.94
CA VAL A 132 -21.02 15.07 11.94
C VAL A 132 -21.35 16.44 11.35
N SER A 133 -20.81 16.77 10.17
CA SER A 133 -21.01 18.07 9.51
C SER A 133 -20.66 17.98 8.03
N PRO A 134 -21.61 18.32 7.13
CA PRO A 134 -21.34 18.32 5.68
C PRO A 134 -20.30 19.37 5.28
N MET A 135 -20.23 20.52 5.93
CA MET A 135 -19.22 21.55 5.66
C MET A 135 -17.79 21.07 5.99
N LYS A 136 -17.64 20.35 7.10
CA LYS A 136 -16.33 19.76 7.46
C LYS A 136 -15.93 18.66 6.49
N CYS A 137 -16.88 17.89 5.96
CA CYS A 137 -16.61 16.90 4.93
C CYS A 137 -16.07 17.55 3.66
N LEU A 138 -16.61 18.69 3.23
CA LEU A 138 -16.09 19.45 2.07
C LEU A 138 -14.64 19.89 2.29
N TYR A 139 -14.33 20.48 3.45
CA TYR A 139 -12.94 20.87 3.80
C TYR A 139 -12.00 19.67 3.83
N PHE A 140 -12.46 18.53 4.33
CA PHE A 140 -11.70 17.29 4.34
C PHE A 140 -11.40 16.80 2.93
N LEU A 141 -12.36 16.80 2.01
CA LEU A 141 -12.16 16.39 0.62
C LEU A 141 -11.13 17.27 -0.08
N ILE A 142 -11.22 18.61 0.09
CA ILE A 142 -10.24 19.54 -0.47
C ILE A 142 -8.85 19.25 0.11
N PHE A 143 -8.76 19.04 1.43
CA PHE A 143 -7.51 18.71 2.10
C PHE A 143 -6.89 17.42 1.57
N ILE A 144 -7.69 16.36 1.40
CA ILE A 144 -7.21 15.08 0.85
C ILE A 144 -6.69 15.25 -0.57
N LEU A 145 -7.35 16.02 -1.42
CA LEU A 145 -6.84 16.29 -2.78
C LEU A 145 -5.49 17.00 -2.76
N VAL A 146 -5.32 18.00 -1.89
CA VAL A 146 -4.03 18.70 -1.72
C VAL A 146 -2.96 17.74 -1.18
N LEU A 147 -3.31 16.92 -0.19
CA LEU A 147 -2.40 15.92 0.38
C LEU A 147 -1.95 14.91 -0.69
N GLN A 148 -2.86 14.46 -1.56
CA GLN A 148 -2.55 13.54 -2.66
C GLN A 148 -1.62 14.16 -3.70
N GLN A 149 -1.83 15.44 -4.03
CA GLN A 149 -0.92 16.15 -4.92
C GLN A 149 0.48 16.29 -4.32
N PHE A 150 0.56 16.53 -3.02
CA PHE A 150 1.84 16.57 -2.30
C PHE A 150 2.52 15.20 -2.27
N ASP A 151 1.78 14.14 -1.98
CA ASP A 151 2.27 12.76 -1.99
C ASP A 151 2.80 12.37 -3.37
N GLY A 152 1.99 12.52 -4.41
CA GLY A 152 2.34 12.11 -5.76
C GLY A 152 3.49 12.90 -6.40
N ASN A 153 3.62 14.19 -6.11
CA ASN A 153 4.62 15.05 -6.76
C ASN A 153 5.90 15.25 -5.95
N ILE A 154 5.87 15.10 -4.64
CA ILE A 154 7.00 15.41 -3.76
C ILE A 154 7.47 14.17 -2.98
N LEU A 155 6.60 13.55 -2.19
CA LEU A 155 6.97 12.44 -1.32
C LEU A 155 7.26 11.18 -2.11
N GLY A 156 6.35 10.78 -2.99
CA GLY A 156 6.49 9.58 -3.80
C GLY A 156 7.82 9.54 -4.57
N PRO A 157 8.13 10.51 -5.46
CA PRO A 157 9.39 10.53 -6.20
C PRO A 157 10.63 10.57 -5.30
N LYS A 158 10.58 11.30 -4.18
CA LYS A 158 11.73 11.45 -3.28
C LYS A 158 11.98 10.20 -2.46
N ILE A 159 10.96 9.60 -1.87
CA ILE A 159 11.12 8.44 -0.98
C ILE A 159 11.34 7.17 -1.80
N LEU A 160 10.53 6.93 -2.84
CA LEU A 160 10.65 5.74 -3.65
C LEU A 160 11.88 5.79 -4.57
N GLY A 161 12.23 6.96 -5.10
CA GLY A 161 13.43 7.14 -5.92
C GLY A 161 14.70 6.77 -5.17
N ASP A 162 14.86 7.28 -3.97
CA ASP A 162 16.01 6.98 -3.11
C ASP A 162 16.02 5.51 -2.62
N SER A 163 14.85 4.95 -2.37
CA SER A 163 14.71 3.58 -1.83
C SER A 163 14.91 2.48 -2.87
N THR A 164 14.59 2.73 -4.13
CA THR A 164 14.68 1.72 -5.20
C THR A 164 15.93 1.86 -6.07
N GLY A 165 16.62 3.00 -5.99
CA GLY A 165 17.78 3.30 -6.85
C GLY A 165 17.43 3.43 -8.32
N LEU A 166 16.15 3.53 -8.68
CA LEU A 166 15.70 3.75 -10.05
C LEU A 166 15.65 5.25 -10.35
N PRO A 167 16.01 5.68 -11.57
CA PRO A 167 15.89 7.07 -11.97
C PRO A 167 14.44 7.56 -11.83
N SER A 168 14.26 8.79 -11.37
CA SER A 168 12.94 9.44 -11.16
C SER A 168 12.02 9.39 -12.39
N PHE A 169 12.59 9.20 -13.58
CA PHE A 169 11.86 9.02 -14.84
C PHE A 169 10.81 7.90 -14.78
N TRP A 170 11.12 6.75 -14.17
CA TRP A 170 10.20 5.61 -14.09
C TRP A 170 9.00 5.85 -13.19
N TYR A 171 9.07 6.80 -12.28
CA TYR A 171 7.94 7.21 -11.44
C TYR A 171 7.06 8.27 -12.10
N CYS A 172 7.64 9.07 -13.00
CA CYS A 172 6.87 10.03 -13.82
C CYS A 172 6.10 9.36 -14.95
N PHE A 173 6.49 8.15 -15.36
CA PHE A 173 5.88 7.46 -16.50
C PHE A 173 4.37 7.22 -16.35
N PRO A 174 3.83 6.76 -15.18
CA PRO A 174 2.39 6.64 -14.98
C PRO A 174 1.65 7.98 -15.03
N SER A 175 2.27 9.04 -14.51
CA SER A 175 1.69 10.40 -14.53
C SER A 175 1.70 10.99 -15.93
N CYS A 176 2.74 10.76 -16.72
CA CYS A 176 2.80 11.19 -18.12
C CYS A 176 1.85 10.37 -19.01
N CYS A 177 1.71 9.06 -18.78
CA CYS A 177 0.74 8.24 -19.52
C CYS A 177 -0.71 8.63 -19.20
N SER A 178 -1.00 8.99 -17.95
CA SER A 178 -2.32 9.49 -17.56
C SER A 178 -2.64 10.84 -18.19
N ALA A 179 -1.67 11.77 -18.25
CA ALA A 179 -1.82 13.04 -18.93
C ALA A 179 -1.98 12.88 -20.46
N ALA A 180 -1.16 12.02 -21.07
CA ALA A 180 -1.25 11.74 -22.51
C ALA A 180 -2.54 11.00 -22.92
N CYS A 181 -3.13 10.20 -22.01
CA CYS A 181 -4.44 9.60 -22.26
C CYS A 181 -5.59 10.59 -22.13
N SER A 182 -5.47 11.66 -21.34
CA SER A 182 -6.51 12.70 -21.26
C SER A 182 -6.53 13.58 -22.51
N ASP A 183 -5.37 13.83 -23.12
CA ASP A 183 -5.25 14.63 -24.35
C ASP A 183 -5.67 13.88 -25.65
N LEU A 184 -5.90 12.56 -25.57
CA LEU A 184 -6.36 11.75 -26.69
C LEU A 184 -7.90 11.66 -26.78
N TRP A 185 -8.65 12.26 -25.85
CA TRP A 185 -10.11 12.24 -25.79
C TRP A 185 -10.75 13.63 -26.05
N GLU A 186 -9.98 14.65 -26.38
CA GLU A 186 -10.44 15.91 -26.99
C GLU A 186 -10.20 15.89 -28.51
#